data_8990703a22bbf7ce124ed9fd0d747d34
#
_entry.id   8990703a22bbf7ce124ed9fd0d747d34
#
_cell.length_a   1.000
_cell.length_b   1.000
_cell.length_c   1.000
_cell.angle_alpha   90.00
_cell.angle_beta   90.00
_cell.angle_gamma   90.00
#
_symmetry.space_group_name_H-M   'P 1'
#
loop_
_entity.id
_entity.type
_entity.pdbx_description
1 polymer ?
#
loop_
_entity_poly.entity_id
_entity_poly.type
_entity_poly.pdbx_seq_one_letter_code
_entity_poly.pdbx_strand_id
1 'polypeptide(L)'
;MGPREMVSGGEWIYGRNPVEEVLAAGRRTATEIILPPASKGEDDQIARIREEALSRRIVVRTMERERLDKLVHYGHHQGVAIKAGAYPYVDFEDILQTVEEDENAIVMVFDHLEDPQNVGSILRTACAAGVTGVIIPADRSCGITPAAVRASAGGSEHIRVSRVVNIVRAMESLKEAGMWMTGLDFGEGAKPYTSIDFRGKAGLVVGAEGSGLSRLVRSTCDFVAELPMPGGFESLNAGVAAGIALYEILRQRGCGR
;
A
#
# COMPACT_ATOMS: atom_id res chain seq x y z
N MET A 1 31.90 4.25 -4.54
CA MET A 1 31.43 3.10 -3.76
C MET A 1 31.54 3.47 -2.29
N GLY A 2 30.50 4.09 -1.71
CA GLY A 2 30.46 4.48 -0.31
C GLY A 2 30.05 3.30 0.57
N PRO A 3 30.42 3.27 1.86
CA PRO A 3 30.14 2.17 2.74
C PRO A 3 28.62 2.06 2.95
N ARG A 4 28.04 0.88 2.71
CA ARG A 4 26.68 0.55 3.14
C ARG A 4 26.61 0.69 4.65
N GLU A 5 25.93 1.70 5.15
CA GLU A 5 25.55 1.77 6.56
C GLU A 5 24.78 0.49 6.92
N MET A 6 25.39 -0.26 7.83
CA MET A 6 24.72 -1.42 8.44
C MET A 6 23.58 -0.88 9.31
N VAL A 7 22.35 -0.92 8.80
CA VAL A 7 21.16 -0.57 9.56
C VAL A 7 20.95 -1.62 10.65
N SER A 8 21.39 -1.30 11.86
CA SER A 8 21.17 -2.07 13.08
C SER A 8 19.76 -1.82 13.61
N GLY A 9 18.71 -2.28 12.91
CA GLY A 9 17.32 -2.08 13.34
C GLY A 9 16.33 -2.52 12.30
N GLY A 10 16.22 -3.84 12.02
CA GLY A 10 15.17 -4.36 11.16
C GLY A 10 13.81 -4.33 11.87
N GLU A 11 12.73 -4.24 11.10
CA GLU A 11 11.34 -4.32 11.55
C GLU A 11 10.88 -5.79 11.57
N TRP A 12 10.02 -6.14 12.53
CA TRP A 12 9.37 -7.43 12.55
C TRP A 12 8.06 -7.41 11.76
N ILE A 13 8.08 -7.98 10.56
CA ILE A 13 6.88 -8.25 9.78
C ILE A 13 6.32 -9.60 10.20
N TYR A 14 5.01 -9.71 10.40
CA TYR A 14 4.40 -10.90 10.97
C TYR A 14 3.11 -11.32 10.28
N GLY A 15 2.80 -12.61 10.40
CA GLY A 15 1.70 -13.28 9.69
C GLY A 15 2.19 -14.02 8.45
N ARG A 16 1.52 -15.12 8.11
CA ARG A 16 1.96 -16.03 7.04
C ARG A 16 2.06 -15.33 5.68
N ASN A 17 0.98 -14.70 5.23
CA ASN A 17 0.97 -14.02 3.93
C ASN A 17 1.97 -12.85 3.88
N PRO A 18 2.00 -11.90 4.85
CA PRO A 18 3.01 -10.84 4.83
C PRO A 18 4.45 -11.36 4.74
N VAL A 19 4.78 -12.42 5.47
CA VAL A 19 6.13 -12.99 5.45
C VAL A 19 6.44 -13.67 4.12
N GLU A 20 5.50 -14.43 3.57
CA GLU A 20 5.63 -15.04 2.24
C GLU A 20 5.86 -13.97 1.16
N GLU A 21 5.10 -12.85 1.21
CA GLU A 21 5.21 -11.76 0.24
C GLU A 21 6.50 -10.94 0.40
N VAL A 22 7.01 -10.73 1.63
CA VAL A 22 8.34 -10.13 1.84
C VAL A 22 9.43 -10.98 1.17
N LEU A 23 9.35 -12.30 1.32
CA LEU A 23 10.27 -13.20 0.65
C LEU A 23 10.08 -13.17 -0.86
N ALA A 24 8.85 -13.29 -1.36
CA ALA A 24 8.56 -13.32 -2.79
C ALA A 24 9.02 -12.03 -3.50
N ALA A 25 8.72 -10.87 -2.94
CA ALA A 25 9.12 -9.59 -3.49
C ALA A 25 10.64 -9.36 -3.47
N GLY A 26 11.33 -9.87 -2.43
CA GLY A 26 12.79 -9.77 -2.32
C GLY A 26 13.35 -8.35 -2.25
N ARG A 27 12.51 -7.36 -1.95
CA ARG A 27 12.89 -5.93 -1.94
C ARG A 27 13.58 -5.49 -0.66
N ARG A 28 13.39 -6.24 0.44
CA ARG A 28 14.01 -5.97 1.74
C ARG A 28 15.09 -6.99 2.05
N THR A 29 16.14 -6.57 2.72
CA THR A 29 17.08 -7.51 3.34
C THR A 29 16.40 -8.20 4.50
N ALA A 30 16.42 -9.54 4.51
CA ALA A 30 15.88 -10.33 5.61
C ALA A 30 17.04 -11.06 6.33
N THR A 31 17.07 -11.01 7.66
CA THR A 31 18.18 -11.56 8.45
C THR A 31 17.77 -12.77 9.29
N GLU A 32 16.55 -12.80 9.74
CA GLU A 32 16.04 -13.81 10.66
C GLU A 32 14.54 -14.06 10.42
N ILE A 33 14.11 -15.30 10.53
CA ILE A 33 12.70 -15.68 10.46
C ILE A 33 12.35 -16.60 11.63
N ILE A 34 11.18 -16.36 12.20
CA ILE A 34 10.60 -17.19 13.25
C ILE A 34 9.49 -18.03 12.62
N LEU A 35 9.62 -19.34 12.75
CA LEU A 35 8.67 -20.34 12.25
C LEU A 35 8.35 -21.36 13.35
N PRO A 36 7.20 -22.05 13.28
CA PRO A 36 6.94 -23.22 14.11
C PRO A 36 8.01 -24.29 13.90
N PRO A 37 8.22 -25.21 14.86
CA PRO A 37 9.09 -26.37 14.66
C PRO A 37 8.65 -27.18 13.44
N ALA A 38 9.60 -27.67 12.66
CA ALA A 38 9.31 -28.56 11.54
C ALA A 38 8.65 -29.86 12.06
N SER A 39 7.58 -30.29 11.42
CA SER A 39 6.85 -31.50 11.81
C SER A 39 6.37 -32.29 10.59
N LYS A 40 6.10 -33.60 10.80
CA LYS A 40 5.40 -34.40 9.79
C LYS A 40 3.97 -33.87 9.64
N GLY A 41 3.59 -33.42 8.43
CA GLY A 41 2.29 -32.78 8.16
C GLY A 41 2.31 -31.27 8.43
N GLU A 42 3.48 -30.64 8.35
CA GLU A 42 3.58 -29.17 8.34
C GLU A 42 2.68 -28.59 7.23
N ASP A 43 2.06 -27.48 7.53
CA ASP A 43 1.25 -26.72 6.57
C ASP A 43 2.08 -26.32 5.36
N ASP A 44 1.56 -26.51 4.15
CA ASP A 44 2.27 -26.30 2.88
C ASP A 44 2.83 -24.87 2.75
N GLN A 45 2.11 -23.86 3.27
CA GLN A 45 2.59 -22.49 3.25
C GLN A 45 3.81 -22.31 4.15
N ILE A 46 3.80 -22.89 5.34
CA ILE A 46 4.94 -22.83 6.26
C ILE A 46 6.15 -23.55 5.66
N ALA A 47 5.93 -24.71 5.01
CA ALA A 47 6.97 -25.45 4.32
C ALA A 47 7.63 -24.61 3.21
N ARG A 48 6.84 -23.95 2.36
CA ARG A 48 7.35 -23.04 1.31
C ARG A 48 8.15 -21.88 1.90
N ILE A 49 7.63 -21.22 2.93
CA ILE A 49 8.31 -20.12 3.61
C ILE A 49 9.65 -20.58 4.17
N ARG A 50 9.70 -21.78 4.79
CA ARG A 50 10.91 -22.37 5.34
C ARG A 50 11.94 -22.67 4.26
N GLU A 51 11.54 -23.31 3.16
CA GLU A 51 12.40 -23.63 2.04
C GLU A 51 13.01 -22.36 1.43
N GLU A 52 12.20 -21.34 1.20
CA GLU A 52 12.64 -20.06 0.65
C GLU A 52 13.60 -19.33 1.60
N ALA A 53 13.34 -19.35 2.90
CA ALA A 53 14.24 -18.76 3.90
C ALA A 53 15.61 -19.46 3.92
N LEU A 54 15.61 -20.79 3.85
CA LEU A 54 16.86 -21.57 3.82
C LEU A 54 17.64 -21.34 2.52
N SER A 55 16.97 -21.29 1.36
CA SER A 55 17.58 -21.01 0.07
C SER A 55 18.30 -19.66 0.07
N ARG A 56 17.74 -18.67 0.74
CA ARG A 56 18.31 -17.32 0.90
C ARG A 56 19.29 -17.19 2.07
N ARG A 57 19.58 -18.28 2.78
CA ARG A 57 20.48 -18.30 3.96
C ARG A 57 19.98 -17.37 5.08
N ILE A 58 18.66 -17.19 5.22
CA ILE A 58 18.05 -16.48 6.34
C ILE A 58 18.07 -17.39 7.55
N VAL A 59 18.41 -16.85 8.73
CA VAL A 59 18.46 -17.63 9.96
C VAL A 59 17.05 -18.03 10.38
N VAL A 60 16.73 -19.32 10.37
CA VAL A 60 15.44 -19.86 10.81
C VAL A 60 15.51 -20.20 12.29
N ARG A 61 14.61 -19.63 13.09
CA ARG A 61 14.48 -19.92 14.53
C ARG A 61 13.07 -20.33 14.89
N THR A 62 12.94 -21.01 16.01
CA THR A 62 11.66 -21.27 16.68
C THR A 62 11.54 -20.40 17.91
N MET A 63 10.34 -19.98 18.24
CA MET A 63 10.07 -19.16 19.42
C MET A 63 8.74 -19.57 20.04
N GLU A 64 8.69 -19.54 21.38
CA GLU A 64 7.45 -19.74 22.10
C GLU A 64 6.43 -18.64 21.79
N ARG A 65 5.16 -18.99 21.71
CA ARG A 65 4.08 -18.09 21.32
C ARG A 65 4.04 -16.80 22.14
N GLU A 66 4.16 -16.92 23.46
CA GLU A 66 4.14 -15.75 24.36
C GLU A 66 5.29 -14.77 24.12
N ARG A 67 6.47 -15.29 23.72
CA ARG A 67 7.59 -14.43 23.36
C ARG A 67 7.38 -13.76 22.02
N LEU A 68 6.81 -14.49 21.05
CA LEU A 68 6.48 -13.94 19.75
C LEU A 68 5.37 -12.90 19.85
N ASP A 69 4.33 -13.13 20.67
CA ASP A 69 3.29 -12.16 20.96
C ASP A 69 3.88 -10.81 21.43
N LYS A 70 4.80 -10.87 22.38
CA LYS A 70 5.50 -9.67 22.88
C LYS A 70 6.35 -8.98 21.80
N LEU A 71 7.05 -9.77 21.00
CA LEU A 71 7.94 -9.28 19.95
C LEU A 71 7.18 -8.48 18.87
N VAL A 72 5.97 -8.91 18.53
CA VAL A 72 5.11 -8.26 17.53
C VAL A 72 3.98 -7.43 18.15
N HIS A 73 4.14 -7.03 19.42
CA HIS A 73 3.19 -6.20 20.15
C HIS A 73 1.75 -6.77 20.12
N TYR A 74 1.62 -8.09 20.38
CA TYR A 74 0.37 -8.83 20.37
C TYR A 74 -0.39 -8.81 19.03
N GLY A 75 0.31 -8.56 17.95
CA GLY A 75 -0.24 -8.68 16.60
C GLY A 75 -0.56 -10.13 16.24
N HIS A 76 -1.55 -10.32 15.39
CA HIS A 76 -2.00 -11.67 14.99
C HIS A 76 -1.00 -12.36 14.05
N HIS A 77 0.11 -12.89 14.60
CA HIS A 77 1.29 -13.39 13.87
C HIS A 77 1.15 -14.80 13.29
N GLN A 78 0.16 -15.60 13.67
CA GLN A 78 -0.04 -16.98 13.18
C GLN A 78 1.19 -17.89 13.33
N GLY A 79 2.08 -17.60 14.30
CA GLY A 79 3.33 -18.34 14.52
C GLY A 79 4.49 -17.95 13.62
N VAL A 80 4.35 -16.93 12.77
CA VAL A 80 5.33 -16.56 11.74
C VAL A 80 5.70 -15.09 11.84
N ALA A 81 7.02 -14.79 11.85
CA ALA A 81 7.53 -13.43 11.75
C ALA A 81 8.90 -13.43 11.05
N ILE A 82 9.22 -12.35 10.34
CA ILE A 82 10.49 -12.13 9.67
C ILE A 82 11.08 -10.78 10.09
N LYS A 83 12.37 -10.75 10.39
CA LYS A 83 13.10 -9.52 10.63
C LYS A 83 13.63 -9.00 9.30
N ALA A 84 13.01 -7.95 8.80
CA ALA A 84 13.29 -7.34 7.51
C ALA A 84 13.82 -5.92 7.67
N GLY A 85 14.61 -5.45 6.72
CA GLY A 85 15.05 -4.05 6.63
C GLY A 85 13.87 -3.09 6.45
N ALA A 86 14.13 -1.79 6.55
CA ALA A 86 13.14 -0.74 6.32
C ALA A 86 12.45 -0.92 4.95
N TYR A 87 11.20 -0.42 4.84
CA TYR A 87 10.48 -0.43 3.57
C TYR A 87 11.25 0.38 2.51
N PRO A 88 11.49 -0.18 1.31
CA PRO A 88 12.26 0.46 0.26
C PRO A 88 11.38 1.43 -0.55
N TYR A 89 11.14 2.61 0.02
CA TYR A 89 10.48 3.69 -0.73
C TYR A 89 11.28 4.00 -2.00
N VAL A 90 10.56 4.37 -3.06
CA VAL A 90 11.17 4.84 -4.31
C VAL A 90 11.13 6.35 -4.38
N ASP A 91 11.99 6.95 -5.22
CA ASP A 91 11.93 8.36 -5.51
C ASP A 91 10.67 8.69 -6.31
N PHE A 92 10.13 9.90 -6.14
CA PHE A 92 8.92 10.33 -6.86
C PHE A 92 9.14 10.32 -8.37
N GLU A 93 10.32 10.68 -8.79
CA GLU A 93 10.76 10.73 -10.17
C GLU A 93 10.67 9.38 -10.89
N ASP A 94 10.90 8.27 -10.17
CA ASP A 94 10.76 6.91 -10.72
C ASP A 94 9.30 6.56 -11.04
N ILE A 95 8.35 7.06 -10.22
CA ILE A 95 6.92 6.91 -10.49
C ILE A 95 6.51 7.82 -11.65
N LEU A 96 6.97 9.08 -11.65
CA LEU A 96 6.67 10.07 -12.66
C LEU A 96 7.13 9.61 -14.05
N GLN A 97 8.36 9.12 -14.16
CA GLN A 97 8.87 8.55 -15.41
C GLN A 97 7.98 7.43 -15.93
N THR A 98 7.54 6.52 -15.07
CA THR A 98 6.63 5.45 -15.50
C THR A 98 5.28 5.99 -15.97
N VAL A 99 4.77 7.06 -15.35
CA VAL A 99 3.55 7.74 -15.77
C VAL A 99 3.72 8.38 -17.15
N GLU A 100 4.89 8.95 -17.44
CA GLU A 100 5.19 9.52 -18.76
C GLU A 100 5.17 8.46 -19.87
N GLU A 101 5.69 7.27 -19.57
CA GLU A 101 5.84 6.15 -20.51
C GLU A 101 4.58 5.30 -20.69
N ASP A 102 3.66 5.25 -19.69
CA ASP A 102 2.47 4.40 -19.69
C ASP A 102 1.17 5.21 -19.79
N GLU A 103 0.52 5.16 -20.96
CA GLU A 103 -0.75 5.84 -21.22
C GLU A 103 -1.92 5.33 -20.35
N ASN A 104 -1.75 4.20 -19.70
CA ASN A 104 -2.73 3.60 -18.80
C ASN A 104 -2.30 3.64 -17.33
N ALA A 105 -1.30 4.45 -16.98
CA ALA A 105 -0.83 4.55 -15.60
C ALA A 105 -1.96 4.91 -14.62
N ILE A 106 -1.96 4.26 -13.47
CA ILE A 106 -2.82 4.59 -12.33
C ILE A 106 -1.93 4.95 -11.15
N VAL A 107 -2.09 6.15 -10.61
CA VAL A 107 -1.39 6.57 -9.40
C VAL A 107 -2.38 6.88 -8.30
N MET A 108 -2.11 6.41 -7.10
CA MET A 108 -2.86 6.82 -5.91
C MET A 108 -2.10 7.84 -5.10
N VAL A 109 -2.80 8.81 -4.56
CA VAL A 109 -2.26 9.83 -3.65
C VAL A 109 -3.04 9.77 -2.34
N PHE A 110 -2.35 9.62 -1.22
CA PHE A 110 -2.98 9.63 0.10
C PHE A 110 -2.83 11.01 0.73
N ASP A 111 -3.95 11.60 1.11
CA ASP A 111 -3.96 12.88 1.81
C ASP A 111 -4.17 12.66 3.31
N HIS A 112 -3.05 12.59 4.06
CA HIS A 112 -3.04 12.46 5.52
C HIS A 112 -3.79 11.21 6.06
N LEU A 113 -3.63 10.05 5.41
CA LEU A 113 -4.11 8.78 5.95
C LEU A 113 -3.19 8.33 7.09
N GLU A 114 -3.69 8.28 8.32
CA GLU A 114 -2.92 7.95 9.52
C GLU A 114 -3.14 6.51 10.02
N ASP A 115 -4.29 5.91 9.70
CA ASP A 115 -4.59 4.55 10.13
C ASP A 115 -3.90 3.49 9.25
N PRO A 116 -3.02 2.64 9.83
CA PRO A 116 -2.34 1.58 9.09
C PRO A 116 -3.29 0.51 8.51
N GLN A 117 -4.50 0.35 9.08
CA GLN A 117 -5.49 -0.58 8.53
C GLN A 117 -6.03 -0.06 7.20
N ASN A 118 -6.35 1.22 7.12
CA ASN A 118 -6.80 1.86 5.88
C ASN A 118 -5.69 1.87 4.83
N VAL A 119 -4.50 2.35 5.19
CA VAL A 119 -3.33 2.35 4.29
C VAL A 119 -3.08 0.94 3.76
N GLY A 120 -3.05 -0.08 4.63
CA GLY A 120 -2.80 -1.45 4.21
C GLY A 120 -3.92 -2.01 3.31
N SER A 121 -5.19 -1.78 3.62
CA SER A 121 -6.32 -2.25 2.81
C SER A 121 -6.34 -1.62 1.42
N ILE A 122 -6.03 -0.32 1.34
CA ILE A 122 -5.91 0.40 0.06
C ILE A 122 -4.73 -0.16 -0.75
N LEU A 123 -3.56 -0.35 -0.14
CA LEU A 123 -2.38 -0.91 -0.81
C LEU A 123 -2.63 -2.33 -1.34
N ARG A 124 -3.37 -3.16 -0.61
CA ARG A 124 -3.77 -4.48 -1.09
C ARG A 124 -4.61 -4.39 -2.35
N THR A 125 -5.62 -3.52 -2.34
CA THR A 125 -6.51 -3.30 -3.50
C THR A 125 -5.74 -2.67 -4.66
N ALA A 126 -4.87 -1.70 -4.38
CA ALA A 126 -4.01 -1.05 -5.37
C ALA A 126 -3.07 -2.04 -6.06
N CYS A 127 -2.44 -2.93 -5.29
CA CYS A 127 -1.61 -4.01 -5.83
C CYS A 127 -2.42 -4.93 -6.76
N ALA A 128 -3.61 -5.38 -6.31
CA ALA A 128 -4.49 -6.24 -7.09
C ALA A 128 -5.03 -5.55 -8.36
N ALA A 129 -5.21 -4.22 -8.33
CA ALA A 129 -5.67 -3.41 -9.45
C ALA A 129 -4.55 -2.99 -10.43
N GLY A 130 -3.30 -3.35 -10.16
CA GLY A 130 -2.16 -2.99 -11.02
C GLY A 130 -1.82 -1.49 -10.99
N VAL A 131 -1.97 -0.84 -9.82
CA VAL A 131 -1.61 0.57 -9.64
C VAL A 131 -0.10 0.76 -9.86
N THR A 132 0.27 1.73 -10.66
CA THR A 132 1.65 2.06 -11.06
C THR A 132 2.50 2.51 -9.87
N GLY A 133 1.91 3.29 -8.96
CA GLY A 133 2.57 3.78 -7.77
C GLY A 133 1.63 4.47 -6.80
N VAL A 134 2.08 4.61 -5.56
CA VAL A 134 1.36 5.31 -4.49
C VAL A 134 2.23 6.43 -3.94
N ILE A 135 1.65 7.60 -3.73
CA ILE A 135 2.32 8.76 -3.17
C ILE A 135 1.71 9.05 -1.80
N ILE A 136 2.55 9.16 -0.80
CA ILE A 136 2.16 9.49 0.57
C ILE A 136 2.92 10.71 1.08
N PRO A 137 2.36 11.52 1.99
CA PRO A 137 3.10 12.60 2.63
C PRO A 137 4.24 12.05 3.49
N ALA A 138 5.34 12.79 3.56
CA ALA A 138 6.44 12.48 4.48
C ALA A 138 6.03 12.63 5.95
N ASP A 139 5.15 13.60 6.23
CA ASP A 139 4.67 13.93 7.56
C ASP A 139 3.15 13.75 7.70
N ARG A 140 2.68 13.55 8.93
CA ARG A 140 1.26 13.39 9.26
C ARG A 140 0.54 12.36 8.37
N SER A 141 1.20 11.23 8.16
CA SER A 141 0.68 10.10 7.38
C SER A 141 1.29 8.81 7.90
N CYS A 142 0.52 7.74 7.86
CA CYS A 142 1.05 6.43 8.14
C CYS A 142 2.00 5.98 7.02
N GLY A 143 3.25 5.69 7.37
CA GLY A 143 4.17 5.00 6.48
C GLY A 143 3.83 3.52 6.32
N ILE A 144 4.66 2.80 5.54
CA ILE A 144 4.51 1.35 5.37
C ILE A 144 5.09 0.63 6.59
N THR A 145 4.33 0.67 7.68
CA THR A 145 4.65 0.02 8.95
C THR A 145 4.36 -1.49 8.91
N PRO A 146 4.89 -2.30 9.86
CA PRO A 146 4.52 -3.70 9.98
C PRO A 146 3.00 -3.95 10.07
N ALA A 147 2.26 -3.02 10.69
CA ALA A 147 0.80 -3.09 10.76
C ALA A 147 0.15 -2.85 9.37
N ALA A 148 0.64 -1.89 8.59
CA ALA A 148 0.18 -1.65 7.23
C ALA A 148 0.53 -2.82 6.29
N VAL A 149 1.74 -3.40 6.40
CA VAL A 149 2.14 -4.61 5.66
C VAL A 149 1.20 -5.76 5.99
N ARG A 150 0.87 -5.93 7.27
CA ARG A 150 -0.07 -6.95 7.69
C ARG A 150 -1.48 -6.71 7.14
N ALA A 151 -1.99 -5.49 7.23
CA ALA A 151 -3.32 -5.13 6.72
C ALA A 151 -3.42 -5.31 5.21
N SER A 152 -2.32 -5.07 4.48
CA SER A 152 -2.23 -5.35 3.04
C SER A 152 -2.08 -6.84 2.70
N ALA A 153 -1.97 -7.73 3.69
CA ALA A 153 -1.60 -9.14 3.52
C ALA A 153 -0.28 -9.31 2.73
N GLY A 154 0.64 -8.34 2.84
CA GLY A 154 1.91 -8.31 2.11
C GLY A 154 1.86 -7.63 0.73
N GLY A 155 0.68 -7.24 0.24
CA GLY A 155 0.54 -6.56 -1.07
C GLY A 155 1.37 -5.28 -1.20
N SER A 156 1.65 -4.60 -0.08
CA SER A 156 2.55 -3.44 -0.05
C SER A 156 3.97 -3.77 -0.54
N GLU A 157 4.43 -5.01 -0.45
CA GLU A 157 5.78 -5.40 -0.88
C GLU A 157 5.93 -5.40 -2.42
N HIS A 158 4.83 -5.43 -3.16
CA HIS A 158 4.79 -5.49 -4.62
C HIS A 158 4.46 -4.14 -5.28
N ILE A 159 4.12 -3.12 -4.49
CA ILE A 159 3.76 -1.81 -5.02
C ILE A 159 4.88 -0.79 -4.75
N ARG A 160 5.10 0.13 -5.67
CA ARG A 160 6.02 1.26 -5.48
C ARG A 160 5.33 2.33 -4.66
N VAL A 161 5.96 2.75 -3.57
CA VAL A 161 5.47 3.85 -2.74
C VAL A 161 6.54 4.91 -2.63
N SER A 162 6.19 6.15 -2.91
CA SER A 162 7.04 7.32 -2.72
C SER A 162 6.55 8.19 -1.58
N ARG A 163 7.49 8.77 -0.83
CA ARG A 163 7.22 9.75 0.23
C ARG A 163 7.61 11.13 -0.25
N VAL A 164 6.64 12.06 -0.27
CA VAL A 164 6.87 13.43 -0.73
C VAL A 164 6.62 14.45 0.38
N VAL A 165 7.41 15.51 0.40
CA VAL A 165 7.22 16.60 1.36
C VAL A 165 5.97 17.43 1.00
N ASN A 166 5.68 17.58 -0.29
CA ASN A 166 4.57 18.40 -0.78
C ASN A 166 3.72 17.60 -1.80
N ILE A 167 2.56 17.14 -1.33
CA ILE A 167 1.61 16.37 -2.15
C ILE A 167 1.09 17.20 -3.32
N VAL A 168 0.74 18.47 -3.08
CA VAL A 168 0.17 19.36 -4.10
C VAL A 168 1.13 19.49 -5.28
N ARG A 169 2.41 19.73 -4.98
CA ARG A 169 3.45 19.80 -6.02
C ARG A 169 3.59 18.46 -6.79
N ALA A 170 3.53 17.34 -6.08
CA ALA A 170 3.57 16.03 -6.74
C ALA A 170 2.36 15.81 -7.66
N MET A 171 1.17 16.22 -7.22
CA MET A 171 -0.05 16.17 -8.05
C MET A 171 0.08 17.07 -9.29
N GLU A 172 0.61 18.28 -9.15
CA GLU A 172 0.86 19.20 -10.27
C GLU A 172 1.80 18.57 -11.30
N SER A 173 2.91 17.97 -10.87
CA SER A 173 3.84 17.26 -11.76
C SER A 173 3.17 16.07 -12.48
N LEU A 174 2.32 15.30 -11.81
CA LEU A 174 1.54 14.23 -12.44
C LEU A 174 0.54 14.77 -13.48
N LYS A 175 -0.08 15.92 -13.23
CA LYS A 175 -0.98 16.59 -14.18
C LYS A 175 -0.20 17.09 -15.41
N GLU A 176 0.99 17.65 -15.23
CA GLU A 176 1.90 18.03 -16.31
C GLU A 176 2.30 16.84 -17.20
N ALA A 177 2.41 15.62 -16.59
CA ALA A 177 2.60 14.37 -17.31
C ALA A 177 1.33 13.79 -17.96
N GLY A 178 0.24 14.56 -17.97
CA GLY A 178 -1.03 14.20 -18.63
C GLY A 178 -2.00 13.37 -17.78
N MET A 179 -1.79 13.28 -16.48
CA MET A 179 -2.69 12.53 -15.58
C MET A 179 -3.85 13.40 -15.11
N TRP A 180 -5.06 12.85 -15.13
CA TRP A 180 -6.27 13.48 -14.56
C TRP A 180 -6.43 13.09 -13.10
N MET A 181 -6.40 14.07 -12.20
CA MET A 181 -6.48 13.85 -10.76
C MET A 181 -7.92 13.89 -10.28
N THR A 182 -8.42 12.78 -9.72
CA THR A 182 -9.76 12.64 -9.16
C THR A 182 -9.69 12.44 -7.65
N GLY A 183 -10.24 13.36 -6.89
CA GLY A 183 -10.37 13.27 -5.44
C GLY A 183 -11.65 12.53 -5.03
N LEU A 184 -11.54 11.58 -4.10
CA LEU A 184 -12.72 10.97 -3.47
C LEU A 184 -13.17 11.84 -2.31
N ASP A 185 -14.29 12.54 -2.51
CA ASP A 185 -14.88 13.44 -1.53
C ASP A 185 -16.34 13.74 -1.92
N PHE A 186 -17.07 14.45 -1.09
CA PHE A 186 -18.47 14.82 -1.32
C PHE A 186 -18.67 16.33 -1.24
N GLY A 187 -19.88 16.80 -1.56
CA GLY A 187 -20.26 18.20 -1.42
C GLY A 187 -20.14 19.01 -2.72
N GLU A 188 -19.91 20.30 -2.59
CA GLU A 188 -19.94 21.23 -3.73
C GLU A 188 -18.97 20.82 -4.86
N GLY A 189 -19.48 20.74 -6.08
CA GLY A 189 -18.73 20.38 -7.27
C GLY A 189 -18.44 18.88 -7.42
N ALA A 190 -18.84 18.04 -6.47
CA ALA A 190 -18.69 16.58 -6.58
C ALA A 190 -19.65 16.02 -7.63
N LYS A 191 -19.18 14.99 -8.35
CA LYS A 191 -19.95 14.28 -9.37
C LYS A 191 -20.03 12.81 -9.01
N PRO A 192 -21.10 12.10 -9.40
CA PRO A 192 -21.13 10.65 -9.24
C PRO A 192 -19.88 10.01 -9.85
N TYR A 193 -19.19 9.13 -9.12
CA TYR A 193 -17.95 8.51 -9.56
C TYR A 193 -18.06 7.80 -10.91
N THR A 194 -19.25 7.29 -11.24
CA THR A 194 -19.54 6.64 -12.52
C THR A 194 -19.64 7.60 -13.71
N SER A 195 -19.75 8.91 -13.47
CA SER A 195 -19.83 9.94 -14.52
C SER A 195 -18.47 10.51 -14.91
N ILE A 196 -17.40 10.14 -14.21
CA ILE A 196 -16.03 10.57 -14.49
C ILE A 196 -15.40 9.61 -15.51
N ASP A 197 -14.75 10.14 -16.52
CA ASP A 197 -13.99 9.34 -17.49
C ASP A 197 -12.60 9.00 -16.93
N PHE A 198 -12.37 7.72 -16.66
CA PHE A 198 -11.11 7.19 -16.14
C PHE A 198 -10.26 6.49 -17.20
N ARG A 199 -10.58 6.62 -18.47
CA ARG A 199 -9.73 6.11 -19.55
C ARG A 199 -8.47 6.98 -19.69
N GLY A 200 -7.35 6.36 -20.00
CA GLY A 200 -6.04 7.05 -20.01
C GLY A 200 -5.41 7.13 -18.60
N LYS A 201 -4.45 8.05 -18.41
CA LYS A 201 -3.72 8.22 -17.14
C LYS A 201 -4.65 8.74 -16.03
N ALA A 202 -4.80 7.98 -14.95
CA ALA A 202 -5.74 8.29 -13.87
C ALA A 202 -5.04 8.39 -12.51
N GLY A 203 -5.18 9.54 -11.86
CA GLY A 203 -4.79 9.77 -10.47
C GLY A 203 -6.00 9.70 -9.53
N LEU A 204 -5.93 8.89 -8.49
CA LEU A 204 -6.98 8.77 -7.48
C LEU A 204 -6.47 9.28 -6.14
N VAL A 205 -7.11 10.32 -5.60
CA VAL A 205 -6.72 10.94 -4.34
C VAL A 205 -7.70 10.53 -3.24
N VAL A 206 -7.15 10.00 -2.14
CA VAL A 206 -7.94 9.49 -1.00
C VAL A 206 -7.56 10.25 0.25
N GLY A 207 -8.54 10.87 0.88
CA GLY A 207 -8.38 11.66 2.10
C GLY A 207 -8.53 10.86 3.38
N ALA A 208 -8.26 11.50 4.50
CA ALA A 208 -8.43 10.93 5.82
C ALA A 208 -9.91 10.68 6.17
N GLU A 209 -10.16 9.65 6.99
CA GLU A 209 -11.51 9.38 7.49
C GLU A 209 -12.07 10.57 8.27
N GLY A 210 -13.31 10.95 8.00
CA GLY A 210 -14.03 12.02 8.67
C GLY A 210 -13.71 13.42 8.18
N SER A 211 -12.45 13.75 7.84
CA SER A 211 -12.09 15.09 7.34
C SER A 211 -12.05 15.18 5.81
N GLY A 212 -12.05 14.03 5.10
CA GLY A 212 -11.94 14.01 3.65
C GLY A 212 -10.61 14.56 3.13
N LEU A 213 -10.66 15.23 1.99
CA LEU A 213 -9.49 15.85 1.38
C LEU A 213 -9.17 17.21 2.02
N SER A 214 -7.91 17.51 2.23
CA SER A 214 -7.49 18.86 2.61
C SER A 214 -7.84 19.86 1.50
N ARG A 215 -8.12 21.11 1.89
CA ARG A 215 -8.62 22.14 0.97
C ARG A 215 -7.72 22.31 -0.27
N LEU A 216 -6.40 22.36 -0.08
CA LEU A 216 -5.46 22.53 -1.19
C LEU A 216 -5.43 21.31 -2.10
N VAL A 217 -5.40 20.11 -1.56
CA VAL A 217 -5.43 18.86 -2.32
C VAL A 217 -6.72 18.76 -3.13
N ARG A 218 -7.88 19.02 -2.49
CA ARG A 218 -9.17 19.04 -3.17
C ARG A 218 -9.20 20.03 -4.34
N SER A 219 -8.67 21.27 -4.14
CA SER A 219 -8.66 22.30 -5.20
C SER A 219 -7.66 21.99 -6.34
N THR A 220 -6.69 21.10 -6.12
CA THR A 220 -5.73 20.66 -7.14
C THR A 220 -6.30 19.53 -8.00
N CYS A 221 -7.33 18.81 -7.51
CA CYS A 221 -8.00 17.79 -8.29
C CYS A 221 -8.74 18.40 -9.49
N ASP A 222 -8.73 17.70 -10.63
CA ASP A 222 -9.51 18.06 -11.82
C ASP A 222 -10.98 17.70 -11.65
N PHE A 223 -11.23 16.62 -10.90
CA PHE A 223 -12.56 16.13 -10.57
C PHE A 223 -12.65 15.79 -9.08
N VAL A 224 -13.84 15.93 -8.54
CA VAL A 224 -14.21 15.37 -7.24
C VAL A 224 -15.30 14.33 -7.48
N ALA A 225 -15.03 13.11 -7.07
CA ALA A 225 -15.91 11.96 -7.22
C ALA A 225 -16.60 11.63 -5.91
N GLU A 226 -17.92 11.56 -5.93
CA GLU A 226 -18.71 11.10 -4.79
C GLU A 226 -19.28 9.70 -5.03
N LEU A 227 -19.32 8.91 -3.96
CA LEU A 227 -19.99 7.63 -3.92
C LEU A 227 -21.41 7.84 -3.36
N PRO A 228 -22.47 7.27 -4.00
CA PRO A 228 -23.84 7.47 -3.53
C PRO A 228 -24.08 6.78 -2.19
N MET A 229 -24.71 7.47 -1.26
CA MET A 229 -25.05 7.00 0.10
C MET A 229 -26.56 6.96 0.34
N PRO A 230 -27.32 6.10 -0.40
CA PRO A 230 -28.80 6.09 -0.26
C PRO A 230 -29.28 5.64 1.12
N GLY A 231 -28.42 4.96 1.91
CA GLY A 231 -28.71 4.53 3.28
C GLY A 231 -28.56 5.64 4.34
N GLY A 232 -28.22 6.87 3.94
CA GLY A 232 -28.14 8.04 4.84
C GLY A 232 -26.87 8.10 5.70
N PHE A 233 -25.84 7.27 5.42
CA PHE A 233 -24.52 7.41 6.05
C PHE A 233 -23.76 8.58 5.43
N GLU A 234 -22.90 9.23 6.23
CA GLU A 234 -22.12 10.38 5.77
C GLU A 234 -20.92 9.94 4.90
N SER A 235 -20.34 8.79 5.16
CA SER A 235 -19.15 8.31 4.43
C SER A 235 -19.01 6.78 4.50
N LEU A 236 -18.17 6.23 3.62
CA LEU A 236 -17.62 4.88 3.68
C LEU A 236 -16.22 4.91 4.31
N ASN A 237 -15.78 3.76 4.81
CA ASN A 237 -14.38 3.55 5.13
C ASN A 237 -13.49 3.88 3.91
N ALA A 238 -12.35 4.54 4.14
CA ALA A 238 -11.46 5.02 3.08
C ALA A 238 -10.97 3.89 2.14
N GLY A 239 -10.68 2.71 2.70
CA GLY A 239 -10.27 1.55 1.92
C GLY A 239 -11.37 1.01 1.01
N VAL A 240 -12.62 1.02 1.51
CA VAL A 240 -13.79 0.62 0.72
C VAL A 240 -14.05 1.60 -0.42
N ALA A 241 -14.06 2.90 -0.12
CA ALA A 241 -14.25 3.95 -1.11
C ALA A 241 -13.18 3.90 -2.23
N ALA A 242 -11.92 3.79 -1.84
CA ALA A 242 -10.79 3.63 -2.76
C ALA A 242 -10.93 2.38 -3.63
N GLY A 243 -11.35 1.26 -3.05
CA GLY A 243 -11.58 0.00 -3.77
C GLY A 243 -12.67 0.13 -4.84
N ILE A 244 -13.81 0.73 -4.50
CA ILE A 244 -14.91 0.97 -5.44
C ILE A 244 -14.43 1.83 -6.63
N ALA A 245 -13.73 2.93 -6.36
CA ALA A 245 -13.23 3.83 -7.40
C ALA A 245 -12.16 3.18 -8.28
N LEU A 246 -11.21 2.42 -7.70
CA LEU A 246 -10.21 1.67 -8.46
C LEU A 246 -10.86 0.64 -9.39
N TYR A 247 -11.85 -0.09 -8.92
CA TYR A 247 -12.53 -1.08 -9.76
C TYR A 247 -13.44 -0.43 -10.82
N GLU A 248 -13.92 0.79 -10.60
CA GLU A 248 -14.57 1.56 -11.66
C GLU A 248 -13.57 1.97 -12.76
N ILE A 249 -12.34 2.37 -12.40
CA ILE A 249 -11.26 2.61 -13.38
C ILE A 249 -11.04 1.34 -14.23
N LEU A 250 -10.87 0.18 -13.60
CA LEU A 250 -10.67 -1.08 -14.30
C LEU A 250 -11.87 -1.45 -15.19
N ARG A 251 -13.09 -1.26 -14.72
CA ARG A 251 -14.31 -1.51 -15.50
C ARG A 251 -14.36 -0.67 -16.77
N GLN A 252 -14.06 0.62 -16.68
CA GLN A 252 -14.06 1.52 -17.83
C GLN A 252 -12.97 1.20 -18.86
N ARG A 253 -11.83 0.65 -18.40
CA ARG A 253 -10.73 0.20 -19.27
C ARG A 253 -10.93 -1.18 -19.86
N GLY A 254 -12.06 -1.82 -19.58
CA GLY A 254 -12.33 -3.17 -20.08
C GLY A 254 -11.45 -4.27 -19.48
N CYS A 255 -10.81 -4.00 -18.34
CA CYS A 255 -10.07 -5.00 -17.56
C CYS A 255 -11.03 -5.97 -16.84
N GLY A 256 -12.09 -6.38 -17.52
CA GLY A 256 -12.95 -7.49 -17.19
C GLY A 256 -12.68 -8.60 -18.18
N ARG A 257 -12.50 -9.80 -17.69
CA ARG A 257 -12.19 -11.02 -18.47
C ARG A 257 -12.97 -11.14 -19.74
#